data_2a8e60870bd8e5849bb09062462e5c4b
#
_entry.id   2a8e60870bd8e5849bb09062462e5c4b
#
_cell.length_a   1.000
_cell.length_b   1.000
_cell.length_c   1.000
_cell.angle_alpha   90.00
_cell.angle_beta   90.00
_cell.angle_gamma   90.00
#
_symmetry.space_group_name_H-M   'P 1'
#
loop_
_entity.id
_entity.type
_entity.pdbx_description
1 polymer ?
#
loop_
_entity_poly.entity_id
_entity_poly.type
_entity_poly.pdbx_seq_one_letter_code
_entity_poly.pdbx_strand_id
1 'polypeptide(L)'
;MRYFTADLHLQHPLLADLRGFPTPVAHDAAVMAELYLLDPDRDELWILGDICTGGTESMRSALAQLATLRVPMHLVAGNHDPIHSCNRKPERHLAEYLAVFRSVQQHAVADLGGATVQLSHFPYLGTEDRFSRDRFTEFQLPDHGDWLLHGHTHAAERRSGERSVCVSLEAWDLRPASEIEVLREMR
;
A
#
# COMPACT_ATOMS: atom_id res chain seq x y z
N MET A 1 -13.22 2.51 -11.58
CA MET A 1 -12.30 3.62 -11.18
C MET A 1 -11.11 3.01 -10.46
N ARG A 2 -9.91 3.61 -10.53
CA ARG A 2 -8.78 3.14 -9.73
C ARG A 2 -8.80 3.75 -8.33
N TYR A 3 -8.45 2.92 -7.35
CA TYR A 3 -8.26 3.30 -5.96
C TYR A 3 -6.87 2.87 -5.51
N PHE A 4 -6.27 3.64 -4.60
CA PHE A 4 -4.92 3.43 -4.10
C PHE A 4 -4.91 3.44 -2.58
N THR A 5 -4.17 2.53 -1.98
CA THR A 5 -3.93 2.47 -0.54
C THR A 5 -2.59 1.83 -0.25
N ALA A 6 -2.11 1.94 0.96
CA ALA A 6 -0.90 1.27 1.45
C ALA A 6 -0.99 1.06 2.96
N ASP A 7 -0.09 0.24 3.49
CA ASP A 7 0.13 0.08 4.92
C ASP A 7 -1.13 -0.41 5.66
N LEU A 8 -1.79 -1.42 5.09
CA LEU A 8 -2.97 -2.02 5.72
C LEU A 8 -2.62 -2.60 7.09
N HIS A 9 -1.46 -3.26 7.21
CA HIS A 9 -0.96 -3.88 8.43
C HIS A 9 -2.03 -4.67 9.18
N LEU A 10 -2.76 -5.52 8.45
CA LEU A 10 -3.79 -6.37 9.04
C LEU A 10 -3.19 -7.24 10.14
N GLN A 11 -3.90 -7.36 11.25
CA GLN A 11 -3.53 -8.06 12.47
C GLN A 11 -2.29 -7.50 13.21
N HIS A 12 -1.97 -6.20 13.00
CA HIS A 12 -0.84 -5.56 13.66
C HIS A 12 -1.26 -4.90 14.99
N PRO A 13 -0.88 -5.45 16.18
CA PRO A 13 -1.36 -4.90 17.46
C PRO A 13 -0.92 -3.46 17.70
N LEU A 14 0.35 -3.15 17.39
CA LEU A 14 0.88 -1.79 17.58
C LEU A 14 0.19 -0.79 16.64
N LEU A 15 0.00 -1.14 15.35
CA LEU A 15 -0.67 -0.22 14.41
C LEU A 15 -2.15 -0.03 14.75
N ALA A 16 -2.82 -1.07 15.23
CA ALA A 16 -4.19 -0.96 15.74
C ALA A 16 -4.27 0.06 16.90
N ASP A 17 -3.36 -0.06 17.88
CA ASP A 17 -3.28 0.86 19.01
C ASP A 17 -2.96 2.30 18.58
N LEU A 18 -1.94 2.50 17.73
CA LEU A 18 -1.57 3.82 17.19
C LEU A 18 -2.69 4.47 16.39
N ARG A 19 -3.53 3.68 15.71
CA ARG A 19 -4.72 4.13 14.98
C ARG A 19 -5.97 4.26 15.86
N GLY A 20 -5.82 4.07 17.18
CA GLY A 20 -6.89 4.27 18.17
C GLY A 20 -7.90 3.11 18.27
N PHE A 21 -7.55 1.92 17.80
CA PHE A 21 -8.42 0.74 17.90
C PHE A 21 -8.10 -0.09 19.14
N PRO A 22 -9.10 -0.61 19.84
CA PRO A 22 -8.90 -1.41 21.06
C PRO A 22 -8.27 -2.77 20.79
N THR A 23 -8.39 -3.31 19.57
CA THR A 23 -7.85 -4.60 19.16
C THR A 23 -7.49 -4.62 17.67
N PRO A 24 -6.56 -5.49 17.24
CA PRO A 24 -6.30 -5.72 15.81
C PRO A 24 -7.56 -6.14 15.04
N VAL A 25 -8.44 -6.91 15.64
CA VAL A 25 -9.71 -7.35 15.01
C VAL A 25 -10.63 -6.16 14.71
N ALA A 26 -10.74 -5.20 15.64
CA ALA A 26 -11.53 -3.99 15.43
C ALA A 26 -10.91 -3.10 14.33
N HIS A 27 -9.59 -2.97 14.31
CA HIS A 27 -8.85 -2.29 13.26
C HIS A 27 -9.10 -2.92 11.90
N ASP A 28 -8.88 -4.22 11.78
CA ASP A 28 -9.02 -4.96 10.52
C ASP A 28 -10.45 -4.86 9.99
N ALA A 29 -11.45 -4.97 10.89
CA ALA A 29 -12.86 -4.83 10.51
C ALA A 29 -13.16 -3.44 9.95
N ALA A 30 -12.58 -2.37 10.51
CA ALA A 30 -12.76 -1.00 10.01
C ALA A 30 -12.09 -0.82 8.63
N VAL A 31 -10.84 -1.27 8.48
CA VAL A 31 -10.13 -1.21 7.20
C VAL A 31 -10.88 -2.00 6.11
N MET A 32 -11.28 -3.24 6.42
CA MET A 32 -12.00 -4.09 5.47
C MET A 32 -13.38 -3.51 5.11
N ALA A 33 -14.07 -2.83 6.04
CA ALA A 33 -15.35 -2.19 5.77
C ALA A 33 -15.23 -1.13 4.67
N GLU A 34 -14.18 -0.32 4.67
CA GLU A 34 -13.93 0.68 3.62
C GLU A 34 -13.60 0.01 2.26
N LEU A 35 -12.85 -1.09 2.28
CA LEU A 35 -12.54 -1.82 1.06
C LEU A 35 -13.76 -2.53 0.45
N TYR A 36 -14.71 -2.95 1.26
CA TYR A 36 -15.99 -3.53 0.80
C TYR A 36 -16.92 -2.53 0.09
N LEU A 37 -16.68 -1.23 0.23
CA LEU A 37 -17.45 -0.20 -0.47
C LEU A 37 -17.11 -0.10 -1.96
N LEU A 38 -15.98 -0.70 -2.39
CA LEU A 38 -15.57 -0.68 -3.79
C LEU A 38 -16.48 -1.56 -4.66
N ASP A 39 -16.87 -1.06 -5.81
CA ASP A 39 -17.72 -1.76 -6.79
C ASP A 39 -16.87 -2.80 -7.57
N PRO A 40 -17.15 -4.10 -7.45
CA PRO A 40 -16.36 -5.14 -8.09
C PRO A 40 -16.38 -5.11 -9.63
N ASP A 41 -17.37 -4.47 -10.21
CA ASP A 41 -17.56 -4.41 -11.66
C ASP A 41 -16.99 -3.12 -12.29
N ARG A 42 -16.69 -2.10 -11.49
CA ARG A 42 -16.29 -0.77 -11.94
C ARG A 42 -14.96 -0.29 -11.38
N ASP A 43 -14.54 -0.87 -10.25
CA ASP A 43 -13.39 -0.40 -9.50
C ASP A 43 -12.23 -1.39 -9.59
N GLU A 44 -11.03 -0.87 -9.31
CA GLU A 44 -9.78 -1.60 -9.26
C GLU A 44 -8.96 -1.03 -8.10
N LEU A 45 -8.42 -1.90 -7.25
CA LEU A 45 -7.67 -1.51 -6.07
C LEU A 45 -6.18 -1.80 -6.24
N TRP A 46 -5.36 -0.77 -6.07
CA TRP A 46 -3.92 -0.85 -5.98
C TRP A 46 -3.48 -0.71 -4.52
N ILE A 47 -2.84 -1.75 -3.99
CA ILE A 47 -2.25 -1.75 -2.65
C ILE A 47 -0.75 -1.57 -2.81
N LEU A 48 -0.21 -0.47 -2.29
CA LEU A 48 1.21 -0.14 -2.39
C LEU A 48 1.97 -0.64 -1.14
N GLY A 49 1.76 -1.91 -0.81
CA GLY A 49 2.55 -2.67 0.15
C GLY A 49 2.05 -2.67 1.58
N ASP A 50 2.73 -3.51 2.35
CA ASP A 50 2.54 -3.72 3.78
C ASP A 50 1.11 -4.14 4.15
N ILE A 51 0.64 -5.24 3.51
CA ILE A 51 -0.67 -5.81 3.81
C ILE A 51 -0.75 -6.44 5.20
N CYS A 52 0.40 -6.84 5.78
CA CYS A 52 0.48 -7.59 7.03
C CYS A 52 1.62 -7.10 7.93
N THR A 53 1.81 -7.76 9.07
CA THR A 53 2.88 -7.45 10.03
C THR A 53 4.24 -8.04 9.65
N GLY A 54 4.28 -8.86 8.59
CA GLY A 54 5.44 -9.67 8.20
C GLY A 54 5.35 -11.12 8.70
N GLY A 55 6.13 -11.99 8.05
CA GLY A 55 6.12 -13.43 8.31
C GLY A 55 4.97 -14.17 7.65
N THR A 56 5.13 -15.50 7.49
CA THR A 56 4.24 -16.33 6.67
C THR A 56 2.83 -16.45 7.25
N GLU A 57 2.68 -16.52 8.57
CA GLU A 57 1.37 -16.69 9.21
C GLU A 57 0.53 -15.42 9.07
N SER A 58 1.10 -14.26 9.39
CA SER A 58 0.45 -12.95 9.25
C SER A 58 0.08 -12.69 7.78
N MET A 59 1.00 -12.98 6.86
CA MET A 59 0.74 -12.89 5.42
C MET A 59 -0.48 -13.73 5.00
N ARG A 60 -0.53 -15.00 5.38
CA ARG A 60 -1.66 -15.88 5.00
C ARG A 60 -2.98 -15.40 5.57
N SER A 61 -2.96 -14.90 6.79
CA SER A 61 -4.16 -14.33 7.41
C SER A 61 -4.62 -13.06 6.69
N ALA A 62 -3.70 -12.17 6.32
CA ALA A 62 -4.03 -10.97 5.53
C ALA A 62 -4.56 -11.35 4.14
N LEU A 63 -3.90 -12.28 3.45
CA LEU A 63 -4.37 -12.79 2.15
C LEU A 63 -5.76 -13.42 2.24
N ALA A 64 -6.05 -14.18 3.31
CA ALA A 64 -7.37 -14.77 3.51
C ALA A 64 -8.47 -13.71 3.71
N GLN A 65 -8.18 -12.63 4.42
CA GLN A 65 -9.11 -11.49 4.56
C GLN A 65 -9.31 -10.79 3.21
N LEU A 66 -8.22 -10.44 2.50
CA LEU A 66 -8.30 -9.77 1.20
C LEU A 66 -8.99 -10.61 0.12
N ALA A 67 -8.85 -11.93 0.15
CA ALA A 67 -9.53 -12.85 -0.77
C ALA A 67 -11.05 -12.80 -0.67
N THR A 68 -11.62 -12.22 0.38
CA THR A 68 -13.07 -12.01 0.51
C THR A 68 -13.59 -10.82 -0.32
N LEU A 69 -12.69 -9.93 -0.73
CA LEU A 69 -13.02 -8.81 -1.60
C LEU A 69 -13.23 -9.32 -3.04
N ARG A 70 -14.22 -8.75 -3.73
CA ARG A 70 -14.54 -9.11 -5.11
C ARG A 70 -13.93 -8.16 -6.13
N VAL A 71 -13.45 -7.01 -5.69
CA VAL A 71 -12.80 -6.01 -6.53
C VAL A 71 -11.46 -6.55 -7.05
N PRO A 72 -11.10 -6.30 -8.32
CA PRO A 72 -9.77 -6.61 -8.84
C PRO A 72 -8.68 -5.90 -8.06
N MET A 73 -7.69 -6.65 -7.58
CA MET A 73 -6.59 -6.10 -6.76
C MET A 73 -5.23 -6.29 -7.41
N HIS A 74 -4.38 -5.29 -7.26
CA HIS A 74 -2.98 -5.28 -7.65
C HIS A 74 -2.09 -4.94 -6.45
N LEU A 75 -0.94 -5.58 -6.33
CA LEU A 75 0.00 -5.34 -5.23
C LEU A 75 1.33 -4.83 -5.79
N VAL A 76 1.79 -3.72 -5.24
CA VAL A 76 3.21 -3.35 -5.20
C VAL A 76 3.71 -3.72 -3.80
N ALA A 77 4.64 -4.66 -3.69
CA ALA A 77 5.03 -5.23 -2.40
C ALA A 77 5.76 -4.21 -1.51
N GLY A 78 5.50 -4.25 -0.21
CA GLY A 78 6.20 -3.49 0.83
C GLY A 78 7.17 -4.36 1.64
N ASN A 79 7.95 -3.73 2.51
CA ASN A 79 9.00 -4.43 3.28
C ASN A 79 8.47 -5.45 4.29
N HIS A 80 7.23 -5.30 4.76
CA HIS A 80 6.57 -6.29 5.61
C HIS A 80 5.93 -7.43 4.81
N ASP A 81 5.81 -7.31 3.50
CA ASP A 81 5.30 -8.39 2.66
C ASP A 81 6.39 -9.42 2.37
N PRO A 82 6.25 -10.70 2.77
CA PRO A 82 7.25 -11.73 2.50
C PRO A 82 7.66 -11.89 1.04
N ILE A 83 6.83 -11.42 0.10
CA ILE A 83 7.10 -11.41 -1.34
C ILE A 83 8.04 -10.28 -1.78
N HIS A 84 8.29 -9.26 -0.94
CA HIS A 84 9.20 -8.18 -1.27
C HIS A 84 10.65 -8.67 -1.31
N SER A 85 11.44 -8.16 -2.27
CA SER A 85 12.82 -8.58 -2.54
C SER A 85 13.82 -8.31 -1.39
N CYS A 86 13.49 -7.48 -0.41
CA CYS A 86 14.26 -7.32 0.82
C CYS A 86 14.22 -8.56 1.72
N ASN A 87 13.22 -9.43 1.54
CA ASN A 87 13.02 -10.62 2.34
C ASN A 87 13.77 -11.83 1.76
N ARG A 88 14.00 -12.82 2.60
CA ARG A 88 14.72 -14.04 2.18
C ARG A 88 13.78 -14.97 1.38
N LYS A 89 14.13 -15.29 0.13
CA LYS A 89 13.40 -16.20 -0.77
C LYS A 89 11.96 -15.77 -1.02
N PRO A 90 11.74 -14.52 -1.47
CA PRO A 90 10.40 -13.97 -1.67
C PRO A 90 9.59 -14.78 -2.70
N GLU A 91 10.23 -15.39 -3.69
CA GLU A 91 9.63 -16.19 -4.74
C GLU A 91 8.78 -17.37 -4.22
N ARG A 92 9.03 -17.84 -3.00
CA ARG A 92 8.28 -18.94 -2.37
C ARG A 92 6.81 -18.64 -2.15
N HIS A 93 6.49 -17.36 -2.00
CA HIS A 93 5.14 -16.90 -1.67
C HIS A 93 4.37 -16.42 -2.90
N LEU A 94 5.00 -16.37 -4.08
CA LEU A 94 4.38 -15.79 -5.29
C LEU A 94 3.03 -16.42 -5.61
N ALA A 95 2.92 -17.74 -5.53
CA ALA A 95 1.67 -18.44 -5.83
C ALA A 95 0.54 -18.09 -4.84
N GLU A 96 0.86 -17.89 -3.56
CA GLU A 96 -0.10 -17.50 -2.52
C GLU A 96 -0.64 -16.07 -2.79
N TYR A 97 0.24 -15.14 -3.17
CA TYR A 97 -0.17 -13.78 -3.54
C TYR A 97 -0.98 -13.74 -4.85
N LEU A 98 -0.56 -14.47 -5.88
CA LEU A 98 -1.27 -14.52 -7.18
C LEU A 98 -2.62 -15.25 -7.12
N ALA A 99 -2.91 -15.98 -6.04
CA ALA A 99 -4.24 -16.52 -5.78
C ALA A 99 -5.24 -15.42 -5.36
N VAL A 100 -4.76 -14.26 -4.92
CA VAL A 100 -5.57 -13.13 -4.41
C VAL A 100 -5.46 -11.91 -5.31
N PHE A 101 -4.26 -11.59 -5.77
CA PHE A 101 -3.98 -10.42 -6.59
C PHE A 101 -3.89 -10.76 -8.07
N ARG A 102 -4.41 -9.91 -8.94
CA ARG A 102 -4.25 -10.03 -10.40
C ARG A 102 -2.80 -9.82 -10.84
N SER A 103 -2.07 -8.98 -10.13
CA SER A 103 -0.64 -8.79 -10.35
C SER A 103 0.08 -8.49 -9.04
N VAL A 104 1.36 -8.87 -8.97
CA VAL A 104 2.26 -8.63 -7.86
C VAL A 104 3.60 -8.17 -8.42
N GLN A 105 4.06 -7.02 -8.00
CA GLN A 105 5.32 -6.42 -8.45
C GLN A 105 6.03 -5.69 -7.33
N GLN A 106 7.31 -5.32 -7.57
CA GLN A 106 8.10 -4.50 -6.64
C GLN A 106 7.91 -3.01 -6.91
N HIS A 107 7.49 -2.68 -8.13
CA HIS A 107 7.27 -1.35 -8.63
C HIS A 107 6.35 -1.42 -9.86
N ALA A 108 5.53 -0.38 -10.07
CA ALA A 108 4.68 -0.26 -11.26
C ALA A 108 4.66 1.19 -11.77
N VAL A 109 4.18 1.35 -12.99
CA VAL A 109 3.94 2.66 -13.62
C VAL A 109 2.50 2.72 -14.08
N ALA A 110 1.84 3.83 -13.83
CA ALA A 110 0.48 4.10 -14.26
C ALA A 110 0.41 5.44 -15.01
N ASP A 111 -0.56 5.57 -15.89
CA ASP A 111 -1.00 6.87 -16.40
C ASP A 111 -2.18 7.34 -15.55
N LEU A 112 -2.09 8.51 -14.95
CA LEU A 112 -3.16 9.18 -14.22
C LEU A 112 -3.39 10.56 -14.82
N GLY A 113 -4.50 10.69 -15.54
CA GLY A 113 -4.86 11.97 -16.14
C GLY A 113 -3.86 12.50 -17.17
N GLY A 114 -3.10 11.63 -17.83
CA GLY A 114 -2.07 11.95 -18.81
C GLY A 114 -0.68 12.20 -18.20
N ALA A 115 -0.52 12.05 -16.89
CA ALA A 115 0.77 12.10 -16.22
C ALA A 115 1.32 10.70 -15.97
N THR A 116 2.63 10.50 -16.17
CA THR A 116 3.33 9.31 -15.72
C THR A 116 3.45 9.30 -14.21
N VAL A 117 2.99 8.24 -13.57
CA VAL A 117 3.00 8.08 -12.11
C VAL A 117 3.69 6.77 -11.74
N GLN A 118 4.74 6.89 -10.96
CA GLN A 118 5.43 5.76 -10.36
C GLN A 118 4.61 5.24 -9.17
N LEU A 119 4.47 3.92 -9.06
CA LEU A 119 3.81 3.26 -7.92
C LEU A 119 4.88 2.45 -7.18
N SER A 120 5.22 2.85 -5.98
CA SER A 120 6.22 2.19 -5.12
C SER A 120 5.71 2.14 -3.70
N HIS A 121 6.17 1.15 -2.92
CA HIS A 121 5.92 1.19 -1.47
C HIS A 121 6.73 2.31 -0.81
N PHE A 122 7.96 2.52 -1.24
CA PHE A 122 8.87 3.50 -0.64
C PHE A 122 8.72 4.88 -1.27
N PRO A 123 8.97 5.97 -0.48
CA PRO A 123 9.08 7.32 -1.01
C PRO A 123 10.30 7.46 -1.94
N TYR A 124 10.43 8.58 -2.64
CA TYR A 124 11.63 8.89 -3.40
C TYR A 124 12.89 8.93 -2.54
N LEU A 125 14.01 8.54 -3.11
CA LEU A 125 15.32 8.61 -2.46
C LEU A 125 15.61 10.03 -1.95
N GLY A 126 16.01 10.12 -0.68
CA GLY A 126 16.28 11.40 -0.02
C GLY A 126 15.07 12.04 0.66
N THR A 127 13.89 11.44 0.57
CA THR A 127 12.74 11.85 1.38
C THR A 127 12.97 11.43 2.84
N GLU A 128 12.79 12.37 3.79
CA GLU A 128 12.91 12.03 5.21
C GLU A 128 11.81 11.06 5.65
N ASP A 129 12.21 9.95 6.23
CA ASP A 129 11.34 8.99 6.87
C ASP A 129 11.55 9.04 8.39
N ARG A 130 10.45 9.21 9.14
CA ARG A 130 10.48 9.31 10.61
C ARG A 130 10.98 8.03 11.28
N PHE A 131 10.77 6.87 10.64
CA PHE A 131 10.96 5.57 11.27
C PHE A 131 12.19 4.82 10.78
N SER A 132 12.75 5.19 9.62
CA SER A 132 13.79 4.39 8.99
C SER A 132 14.88 5.21 8.30
N ARG A 133 15.48 6.16 9.02
CA ARG A 133 16.69 6.83 8.50
C ARG A 133 17.65 5.77 7.96
N ASP A 134 17.99 5.86 6.70
CA ASP A 134 18.96 4.99 6.01
C ASP A 134 18.55 3.52 5.85
N ARG A 135 17.29 3.13 6.09
CA ARG A 135 16.82 1.77 5.79
C ARG A 135 16.09 1.74 4.45
N PHE A 136 16.27 0.65 3.71
CA PHE A 136 15.60 0.39 2.42
C PHE A 136 15.91 1.40 1.31
N THR A 137 16.98 2.19 1.44
CA THR A 137 17.38 3.17 0.41
C THR A 137 17.67 2.53 -0.94
N GLU A 138 18.12 1.27 -0.96
CA GLU A 138 18.35 0.47 -2.15
C GLU A 138 17.07 0.11 -2.93
N PHE A 139 15.90 0.29 -2.31
CA PHE A 139 14.59 0.03 -2.92
C PHE A 139 13.84 1.31 -3.27
N GLN A 140 14.36 2.46 -2.85
CA GLN A 140 13.77 3.78 -3.16
C GLN A 140 14.09 4.17 -4.59
N LEU A 141 13.08 4.70 -5.30
CA LEU A 141 13.27 5.22 -6.65
C LEU A 141 13.96 6.59 -6.62
N PRO A 142 14.88 6.87 -7.56
CA PRO A 142 15.35 8.23 -7.78
C PRO A 142 14.23 9.09 -8.39
N ASP A 143 14.15 10.37 -7.99
CA ASP A 143 13.23 11.32 -8.61
C ASP A 143 13.78 11.78 -9.96
N HIS A 144 13.13 11.34 -11.04
CA HIS A 144 13.42 11.75 -12.42
C HIS A 144 12.37 12.72 -12.98
N GLY A 145 11.50 13.27 -12.14
CA GLY A 145 10.50 14.26 -12.52
C GLY A 145 9.08 13.69 -12.70
N ASP A 146 8.90 12.40 -12.58
CA ASP A 146 7.58 11.77 -12.56
C ASP A 146 6.87 11.99 -11.22
N TRP A 147 5.55 11.79 -11.19
CA TRP A 147 4.82 11.68 -9.94
C TRP A 147 5.05 10.32 -9.30
N LEU A 148 4.98 10.26 -7.97
CA LEU A 148 5.07 9.03 -7.19
C LEU A 148 3.85 8.89 -6.27
N LEU A 149 3.21 7.72 -6.27
CA LEU A 149 2.36 7.29 -5.17
C LEU A 149 3.11 6.28 -4.33
N HIS A 150 3.08 6.46 -3.00
CA HIS A 150 3.82 5.58 -2.08
C HIS A 150 3.12 5.41 -0.74
N GLY A 151 3.59 4.44 0.03
CA GLY A 151 3.25 4.17 1.42
C GLY A 151 4.42 4.39 2.36
N HIS A 152 4.65 3.42 3.24
CA HIS A 152 5.81 3.23 4.12
C HIS A 152 5.97 4.26 5.25
N THR A 153 5.76 5.54 4.98
CA THR A 153 6.09 6.62 5.94
C THR A 153 5.05 6.79 7.04
N HIS A 154 3.87 6.19 6.91
CA HIS A 154 2.73 6.39 7.81
C HIS A 154 2.46 7.87 8.09
N ALA A 155 2.75 8.74 7.12
CA ALA A 155 2.49 10.16 7.23
C ALA A 155 0.99 10.44 7.17
N ALA A 156 0.52 11.39 7.99
CA ALA A 156 -0.85 11.88 7.93
C ALA A 156 -1.05 12.87 6.77
N GLU A 157 0.01 13.45 6.28
CA GLU A 157 0.01 14.36 5.15
C GLU A 157 -0.07 13.59 3.83
N ARG A 158 -1.00 13.97 2.96
CA ARG A 158 -1.15 13.37 1.63
C ARG A 158 0.00 13.74 0.70
N ARG A 159 0.45 15.00 0.74
CA ARG A 159 1.64 15.46 0.00
C ARG A 159 2.89 15.21 0.84
N SER A 160 3.78 14.38 0.34
CA SER A 160 5.04 14.00 1.00
C SER A 160 6.29 14.58 0.33
N GLY A 161 6.09 15.40 -0.72
CA GLY A 161 7.14 16.04 -1.49
C GLY A 161 6.56 16.87 -2.63
N GLU A 162 7.43 17.37 -3.49
CA GLU A 162 7.01 18.20 -4.64
C GLU A 162 6.16 17.39 -5.63
N ARG A 163 6.54 16.15 -5.91
CA ARG A 163 5.87 15.23 -6.84
C ARG A 163 5.59 13.86 -6.21
N SER A 164 5.20 13.84 -4.94
CA SER A 164 4.85 12.59 -4.29
C SER A 164 3.59 12.72 -3.43
N VAL A 165 2.77 11.68 -3.48
CA VAL A 165 1.53 11.54 -2.71
C VAL A 165 1.60 10.26 -1.89
N CYS A 166 1.47 10.38 -0.57
CA CYS A 166 1.35 9.27 0.34
C CYS A 166 -0.08 8.71 0.27
N VAL A 167 -0.20 7.39 0.07
CA VAL A 167 -1.48 6.68 0.05
C VAL A 167 -1.65 5.71 1.22
N SER A 168 -0.82 5.87 2.28
CA SER A 168 -0.99 5.15 3.54
C SER A 168 -2.33 5.47 4.17
N LEU A 169 -2.90 4.52 4.89
CA LEU A 169 -4.22 4.67 5.54
C LEU A 169 -4.32 5.91 6.45
N GLU A 170 -3.21 6.31 7.08
CA GLU A 170 -3.14 7.50 7.95
C GLU A 170 -3.46 8.80 7.21
N ALA A 171 -3.06 8.91 5.95
CA ALA A 171 -3.29 10.11 5.14
C ALA A 171 -4.75 10.22 4.62
N TRP A 172 -5.51 9.13 4.65
CA TRP A 172 -6.80 9.02 3.96
C TRP A 172 -7.94 8.52 4.87
N ASP A 173 -7.87 8.79 6.17
CA ASP A 173 -8.93 8.44 7.13
C ASP A 173 -9.31 6.94 7.08
N LEU A 174 -8.32 6.07 6.97
CA LEU A 174 -8.39 4.59 6.88
C LEU A 174 -9.10 4.05 5.63
N ARG A 175 -9.28 4.85 4.61
CA ARG A 175 -9.92 4.43 3.34
C ARG A 175 -8.98 4.53 2.15
N PRO A 176 -9.23 3.81 1.06
CA PRO A 176 -8.46 3.99 -0.16
C PRO A 176 -8.75 5.36 -0.82
N ALA A 177 -7.71 5.96 -1.39
CA ALA A 177 -7.81 7.18 -2.18
C ALA A 177 -8.32 6.85 -3.59
N SER A 178 -9.34 7.54 -4.06
CA SER A 178 -9.75 7.43 -5.46
C SER A 178 -8.76 8.15 -6.38
N GLU A 179 -8.66 7.70 -7.63
CA GLU A 179 -7.86 8.37 -8.67
C GLU A 179 -8.19 9.87 -8.79
N ILE A 180 -9.45 10.24 -8.65
CA ILE A 180 -9.89 11.64 -8.71
C ILE A 180 -9.30 12.45 -7.54
N GLU A 181 -9.25 11.89 -6.35
CA GLU A 181 -8.67 12.54 -5.18
C GLU A 181 -7.16 12.64 -5.31
N VAL A 182 -6.49 11.57 -5.76
CA VAL A 182 -5.05 11.59 -6.06
C VAL A 182 -4.71 12.67 -7.07
N LEU A 183 -5.45 12.77 -8.16
CA LEU A 183 -5.25 13.82 -9.17
C LEU A 183 -5.46 15.25 -8.64
N ARG A 184 -6.24 15.44 -7.58
CA ARG A 184 -6.35 16.75 -6.91
C ARG A 184 -5.11 17.07 -6.10
N GLU A 185 -4.52 16.10 -5.45
CA GLU A 185 -3.24 16.26 -4.73
C GLU A 185 -2.05 16.48 -5.69
N MET A 186 -2.13 16.05 -6.94
CA MET A 186 -1.10 16.23 -7.96
C MET A 186 -1.13 17.62 -8.63
N ARG A 187 -2.04 18.49 -8.25
CA ARG A 187 -2.15 19.87 -8.76
C ARG A 187 -1.42 20.84 -7.83
#